data_7bda3182038c8dfca834dbeed16829a9
#
_entry.id   7bda3182038c8dfca834dbeed16829a9
#
_cell.length_a   1.000
_cell.length_b   1.000
_cell.length_c   1.000
_cell.angle_alpha   90.00
_cell.angle_beta   90.00
_cell.angle_gamma   90.00
#
_symmetry.space_group_name_H-M   'P 1'
#
loop_
_entity.id
_entity.type
_entity.pdbx_description
1 polymer ?
#
loop_
_entity_poly.entity_id
_entity_poly.type
_entity_poly.pdbx_seq_one_letter_code
_entity_poly.pdbx_strand_id
1 'polypeptide(L)'
;MSRFYVFAGLMLAFFSHAMALDVNQASEAELDGLRGIGPPFTRRLMAARAQHPFKDWPDLMQRVSGMGPRVAQSLSDQGLTVQGLPLPSSLSAKKTPAAGSLAPRKDKPHAAVNAGENPNEKSPRP
;
A
#
# COMPACT_ATOMS: atom_id res chain seq x y z
N MET A 1 51.52 -34.71 -15.26
CA MET A 1 51.23 -33.71 -16.27
C MET A 1 49.74 -33.49 -16.25
N SER A 2 49.31 -32.25 -16.23
CA SER A 2 47.91 -31.77 -16.19
C SER A 2 47.23 -31.72 -14.83
N ARG A 3 47.58 -30.66 -14.10
CA ARG A 3 46.93 -30.26 -12.83
C ARG A 3 46.19 -28.93 -13.05
N PHE A 4 45.18 -28.96 -13.93
CA PHE A 4 44.49 -27.72 -14.34
C PHE A 4 42.98 -27.89 -14.47
N TYR A 5 42.26 -28.47 -13.55
CA TYR A 5 40.79 -28.44 -13.62
C TYR A 5 40.14 -28.44 -12.24
N VAL A 6 40.46 -27.46 -11.38
CA VAL A 6 39.73 -27.31 -10.13
C VAL A 6 39.36 -25.83 -9.87
N PHE A 7 38.98 -25.12 -10.92
CA PHE A 7 38.41 -23.79 -10.77
C PHE A 7 37.16 -23.59 -11.62
N ALA A 8 36.32 -24.59 -11.64
CA ALA A 8 35.03 -24.48 -12.29
C ALA A 8 33.93 -24.78 -11.28
N GLY A 9 33.29 -23.77 -10.80
CA GLY A 9 31.93 -23.98 -10.34
C GLY A 9 31.61 -23.70 -8.89
N LEU A 10 32.06 -22.61 -8.31
CA LEU A 10 31.32 -22.04 -7.18
C LEU A 10 30.71 -20.70 -7.60
N MET A 11 29.93 -20.75 -8.68
CA MET A 11 28.86 -19.80 -8.88
C MET A 11 27.77 -20.18 -7.88
N LEU A 12 27.94 -19.73 -6.64
CA LEU A 12 26.84 -19.65 -5.72
C LEU A 12 25.81 -18.71 -6.37
N ALA A 13 24.82 -19.35 -6.96
CA ALA A 13 23.58 -18.67 -7.24
C ALA A 13 23.10 -18.09 -5.91
N PHE A 14 23.34 -16.81 -5.73
CA PHE A 14 22.57 -16.02 -4.78
C PHE A 14 21.14 -16.06 -5.30
N PHE A 15 20.46 -17.14 -4.99
CA PHE A 15 19.02 -17.11 -4.95
C PHE A 15 18.69 -16.05 -3.92
N SER A 16 18.45 -14.85 -4.40
CA SER A 16 17.67 -13.88 -3.64
C SER A 16 16.33 -14.55 -3.38
N HIS A 17 16.27 -15.31 -2.32
CA HIS A 17 15.01 -15.65 -1.72
C HIS A 17 14.46 -14.32 -1.32
N ALA A 18 13.54 -13.81 -2.10
CA ALA A 18 12.59 -12.85 -1.58
C ALA A 18 11.92 -13.57 -0.42
N MET A 19 12.46 -13.38 0.77
CA MET A 19 11.93 -13.93 1.99
C MET A 19 10.55 -13.32 2.12
N ALA A 20 9.53 -14.13 1.88
CA ALA A 20 8.17 -13.75 2.18
C ALA A 20 8.12 -13.41 3.66
N LEU A 21 7.86 -12.14 3.98
CA LEU A 21 7.84 -11.63 5.33
C LEU A 21 6.47 -11.92 5.95
N ASP A 22 6.40 -12.89 6.83
CA ASP A 22 5.14 -13.18 7.52
C ASP A 22 4.85 -12.16 8.60
N VAL A 23 3.69 -11.52 8.53
CA VAL A 23 3.26 -10.49 9.49
C VAL A 23 3.23 -10.97 10.93
N ASN A 24 3.00 -12.26 11.15
CA ASN A 24 2.97 -12.85 12.48
C ASN A 24 4.36 -13.10 13.06
N GLN A 25 5.39 -13.13 12.23
CA GLN A 25 6.77 -13.44 12.62
C GLN A 25 7.71 -12.25 12.45
N ALA A 26 7.35 -11.31 11.61
CA ALA A 26 8.17 -10.14 11.30
C ALA A 26 8.53 -9.34 12.56
N SER A 27 9.77 -8.92 12.63
CA SER A 27 10.22 -7.95 13.64
C SER A 27 9.67 -6.54 13.35
N GLU A 28 9.70 -5.69 14.37
CA GLU A 28 9.30 -4.29 14.22
C GLU A 28 10.13 -3.60 13.13
N ALA A 29 11.44 -3.82 13.11
CA ALA A 29 12.34 -3.22 12.13
C ALA A 29 12.04 -3.68 10.69
N GLU A 30 11.69 -4.94 10.49
CA GLU A 30 11.31 -5.45 9.17
C GLU A 30 10.00 -4.85 8.68
N LEU A 31 9.05 -4.66 9.59
CA LEU A 31 7.78 -4.01 9.26
C LEU A 31 7.98 -2.53 8.95
N ASP A 32 8.78 -1.80 9.72
CA ASP A 32 9.10 -0.40 9.48
C ASP A 32 9.88 -0.19 8.16
N GLY A 33 10.54 -1.20 7.67
CA GLY A 33 11.22 -1.20 6.38
C GLY A 33 10.28 -1.24 5.17
N LEU A 34 9.02 -1.58 5.38
CA LEU A 34 8.04 -1.64 4.29
C LEU A 34 7.53 -0.24 3.93
N ARG A 35 7.42 0.02 2.63
CA ARG A 35 6.91 1.30 2.16
C ARG A 35 5.43 1.46 2.49
N GLY A 36 5.07 2.62 2.99
CA GLY A 36 3.67 2.97 3.29
C GLY A 36 3.23 2.63 4.70
N ILE A 37 4.11 2.05 5.52
CA ILE A 37 3.90 1.93 6.94
C ILE A 37 5.06 2.56 7.69
N GLY A 38 4.74 3.18 8.80
CA GLY A 38 5.71 3.83 9.66
C GLY A 38 5.49 3.43 11.11
N PRO A 39 6.31 3.92 12.05
CA PRO A 39 6.28 3.49 13.44
C PRO A 39 4.90 3.51 14.10
N PRO A 40 4.02 4.51 13.86
CA PRO A 40 2.68 4.49 14.44
C PRO A 40 1.80 3.35 13.90
N PHE A 41 2.01 2.97 12.65
CA PHE A 41 1.28 1.86 12.04
C PHE A 41 1.82 0.52 12.54
N THR A 42 3.13 0.35 12.57
CA THR A 42 3.81 -0.86 13.07
C THR A 42 3.40 -1.15 14.50
N ARG A 43 3.35 -0.14 15.37
CA ARG A 43 2.89 -0.32 16.76
C ARG A 43 1.46 -0.85 16.85
N ARG A 44 0.54 -0.34 16.03
CA ARG A 44 -0.84 -0.84 15.99
C ARG A 44 -0.90 -2.28 15.52
N LEU A 45 -0.11 -2.62 14.52
CA LEU A 45 0.00 -3.98 14.01
C LEU A 45 0.55 -4.92 15.08
N MET A 46 1.64 -4.53 15.76
CA MET A 46 2.24 -5.30 16.84
C MET A 46 1.28 -5.48 18.02
N ALA A 47 0.56 -4.44 18.42
CA ALA A 47 -0.44 -4.50 19.47
C ALA A 47 -1.61 -5.43 19.12
N ALA A 48 -2.08 -5.40 17.89
CA ALA A 48 -3.11 -6.32 17.44
C ALA A 48 -2.61 -7.77 17.38
N ARG A 49 -1.37 -7.98 16.91
CA ARG A 49 -0.72 -9.29 16.90
C ARG A 49 -0.53 -9.87 18.30
N ALA A 50 -0.23 -9.04 19.28
CA ALA A 50 -0.01 -9.47 20.67
C ALA A 50 -1.27 -10.06 21.31
N GLN A 51 -2.46 -9.71 20.83
CA GLN A 51 -3.71 -10.32 21.31
C GLN A 51 -3.85 -11.76 20.80
N HIS A 52 -3.65 -11.95 19.51
CA HIS A 52 -3.54 -13.25 18.85
C HIS A 52 -2.95 -13.06 17.42
N PRO A 53 -2.30 -14.06 16.87
CA PRO A 53 -1.81 -14.02 15.48
C PRO A 53 -2.93 -13.73 14.49
N PHE A 54 -2.57 -13.08 13.38
CA PHE A 54 -3.51 -12.87 12.29
C PHE A 54 -3.78 -14.18 11.55
N LYS A 55 -5.05 -14.47 11.31
CA LYS A 55 -5.49 -15.70 10.65
C LYS A 55 -5.37 -15.61 9.14
N ASP A 56 -5.72 -14.45 8.61
CA ASP A 56 -5.76 -14.16 7.17
C ASP A 56 -5.73 -12.66 6.90
N TRP A 57 -5.75 -12.28 5.65
CA TRP A 57 -5.76 -10.88 5.24
C TRP A 57 -6.99 -10.10 5.68
N PRO A 58 -8.22 -10.65 5.60
CA PRO A 58 -9.40 -10.00 6.16
C PRO A 58 -9.28 -9.69 7.66
N ASP A 59 -8.80 -10.65 8.45
CA ASP A 59 -8.56 -10.46 9.89
C ASP A 59 -7.55 -9.34 10.15
N LEU A 60 -6.45 -9.32 9.39
CA LEU A 60 -5.46 -8.26 9.45
C LEU A 60 -6.06 -6.89 9.13
N MET A 61 -6.81 -6.78 8.03
CA MET A 61 -7.44 -5.52 7.60
C MET A 61 -8.49 -5.02 8.58
N GLN A 62 -9.21 -5.92 9.23
CA GLN A 62 -10.26 -5.57 10.18
C GLN A 62 -9.69 -5.10 11.52
N ARG A 63 -8.61 -5.72 11.97
CA ARG A 63 -8.05 -5.48 13.31
C ARG A 63 -7.03 -4.36 13.36
N VAL A 64 -6.40 -4.04 12.23
CA VAL A 64 -5.39 -2.97 12.17
C VAL A 64 -5.98 -1.74 11.51
N SER A 65 -6.23 -0.72 12.31
CA SER A 65 -6.74 0.56 11.81
C SER A 65 -5.76 1.19 10.82
N GLY A 66 -6.26 1.51 9.63
CA GLY A 66 -5.48 2.05 8.52
C GLY A 66 -5.01 0.99 7.52
N MET A 67 -5.28 -0.31 7.77
CA MET A 67 -5.00 -1.40 6.85
C MET A 67 -6.17 -1.59 5.88
N GLY A 68 -6.29 -0.70 4.93
CA GLY A 68 -7.28 -0.86 3.86
C GLY A 68 -6.76 -1.75 2.71
N PRO A 69 -7.63 -2.11 1.73
CA PRO A 69 -7.26 -2.97 0.60
C PRO A 69 -6.07 -2.46 -0.21
N ARG A 70 -5.92 -1.15 -0.36
CA ARG A 70 -4.79 -0.56 -1.09
C ARG A 70 -3.47 -0.71 -0.33
N VAL A 71 -3.50 -0.51 0.99
CA VAL A 71 -2.32 -0.70 1.83
C VAL A 71 -1.95 -2.18 1.86
N ALA A 72 -2.92 -3.06 2.06
CA ALA A 72 -2.73 -4.50 2.02
C ALA A 72 -2.12 -4.97 0.69
N GLN A 73 -2.60 -4.45 -0.44
CA GLN A 73 -2.03 -4.73 -1.75
C GLN A 73 -0.58 -4.28 -1.84
N SER A 74 -0.30 -3.04 -1.46
CA SER A 74 1.06 -2.50 -1.51
C SER A 74 2.04 -3.30 -0.64
N LEU A 75 1.60 -3.76 0.51
CA LEU A 75 2.43 -4.57 1.41
C LEU A 75 2.64 -5.98 0.87
N SER A 76 1.60 -6.59 0.31
CA SER A 76 1.72 -7.90 -0.35
C SER A 76 2.65 -7.84 -1.56
N ASP A 77 2.60 -6.78 -2.34
CA ASP A 77 3.50 -6.55 -3.49
C ASP A 77 4.96 -6.41 -3.04
N GLN A 78 5.20 -5.99 -1.80
CA GLN A 78 6.51 -5.91 -1.18
C GLN A 78 6.96 -7.22 -0.51
N GLY A 79 6.13 -8.25 -0.55
CA GLY A 79 6.45 -9.57 -0.02
C GLY A 79 5.86 -9.85 1.36
N LEU A 80 4.99 -8.98 1.90
CA LEU A 80 4.29 -9.29 3.13
C LEU A 80 3.26 -10.41 2.91
N THR A 81 3.22 -11.34 3.83
CA THR A 81 2.30 -12.47 3.81
C THR A 81 1.58 -12.59 5.16
N VAL A 82 0.45 -13.24 5.16
CA VAL A 82 -0.24 -13.67 6.37
C VAL A 82 -0.28 -15.20 6.37
N GLN A 83 0.34 -15.81 7.35
CA GLN A 83 0.55 -17.28 7.41
C GLN A 83 1.20 -17.84 6.13
N GLY A 84 2.17 -17.11 5.59
CA GLY A 84 2.87 -17.49 4.36
C GLY A 84 2.10 -17.26 3.07
N LEU A 85 0.88 -16.71 3.12
CA LEU A 85 0.03 -16.48 1.96
C LEU A 85 0.02 -15.00 1.56
N PRO A 86 0.24 -14.68 0.28
CA PRO A 86 0.08 -13.33 -0.23
C PRO A 86 -1.39 -12.92 -0.25
N LEU A 87 -1.65 -11.63 -0.46
CA LEU A 87 -3.02 -11.13 -0.57
C LEU A 87 -3.73 -11.79 -1.77
N PRO A 88 -4.89 -12.44 -1.55
CA PRO A 88 -5.67 -13.00 -2.65
C PRO A 88 -6.18 -11.90 -3.60
N SER A 89 -6.18 -12.19 -4.89
CA SER A 89 -6.67 -11.26 -5.91
C SER A 89 -8.10 -10.79 -5.70
N SER A 90 -8.91 -11.59 -5.02
CA SER A 90 -10.29 -11.24 -4.67
C SER A 90 -10.39 -10.12 -3.64
N LEU A 91 -9.36 -9.94 -2.81
CA LEU A 91 -9.27 -8.91 -1.78
C LEU A 91 -8.38 -7.74 -2.21
N SER A 92 -7.63 -7.94 -3.28
CA SER A 92 -6.84 -6.88 -3.88
C SER A 92 -7.74 -5.71 -4.23
N ALA A 93 -7.33 -4.49 -3.85
CA ALA A 93 -7.95 -3.31 -4.42
C ALA A 93 -7.89 -3.47 -5.93
N LYS A 94 -9.05 -3.58 -6.57
CA LYS A 94 -9.16 -3.75 -8.01
C LYS A 94 -8.25 -2.70 -8.63
N LYS A 95 -7.10 -3.15 -9.10
CA LYS A 95 -6.23 -2.32 -9.90
C LYS A 95 -7.06 -2.07 -11.14
N THR A 96 -7.81 -0.98 -11.11
CA THR A 96 -8.28 -0.40 -12.35
C THR A 96 -7.00 -0.23 -13.13
N PRO A 97 -6.80 -0.95 -14.24
CA PRO A 97 -5.69 -0.62 -15.08
C PRO A 97 -5.83 0.87 -15.29
N ALA A 98 -4.84 1.62 -14.88
CA ALA A 98 -4.65 2.94 -15.41
C ALA A 98 -4.24 2.73 -16.87
N ALA A 99 -5.10 2.13 -17.63
CA ALA A 99 -5.18 2.33 -19.04
C ALA A 99 -5.42 3.82 -19.12
N GLY A 100 -4.44 4.54 -19.65
CA GLY A 100 -4.54 5.95 -19.84
C GLY A 100 -5.84 6.31 -20.52
N SER A 101 -6.88 6.34 -19.77
CA SER A 101 -8.04 7.09 -20.07
C SER A 101 -7.64 8.52 -19.75
N LEU A 102 -6.98 9.09 -20.71
CA LEU A 102 -7.21 10.49 -21.00
C LEU A 102 -8.70 10.60 -21.35
N ALA A 103 -9.54 10.43 -20.36
CA ALA A 103 -10.83 11.06 -20.43
C ALA A 103 -10.50 12.53 -20.50
N PRO A 104 -10.87 13.23 -21.59
CA PRO A 104 -10.78 14.66 -21.57
C PRO A 104 -11.55 15.10 -20.35
N ARG A 105 -10.86 15.71 -19.41
CA ARG A 105 -11.55 16.52 -18.44
C ARG A 105 -12.36 17.48 -19.29
N LYS A 106 -13.64 17.26 -19.34
CA LYS A 106 -14.53 18.36 -19.65
C LYS A 106 -14.23 19.35 -18.56
N ASP A 107 -13.36 20.26 -18.88
CA ASP A 107 -13.33 21.51 -18.17
C ASP A 107 -14.78 21.96 -18.18
N LYS A 108 -15.42 21.77 -17.05
CA LYS A 108 -16.60 22.56 -16.81
C LYS A 108 -16.09 23.97 -16.87
N PRO A 109 -16.54 24.78 -17.82
CA PRO A 109 -16.27 26.17 -17.71
C PRO A 109 -16.75 26.53 -16.30
N HIS A 110 -15.84 26.98 -15.50
CA HIS A 110 -16.23 27.77 -14.38
C HIS A 110 -17.00 28.93 -15.00
N ALA A 111 -18.28 28.78 -15.07
CA ALA A 111 -19.12 29.92 -15.22
C ALA A 111 -18.76 30.76 -14.03
N ALA A 112 -17.97 31.74 -14.28
CA ALA A 112 -17.73 32.80 -13.36
C ALA A 112 -19.08 33.37 -13.04
N VAL A 113 -19.64 32.96 -11.96
CA VAL A 113 -20.75 33.63 -11.40
C VAL A 113 -20.18 34.79 -10.62
N ASN A 114 -19.87 35.80 -11.37
CA ASN A 114 -19.88 37.07 -10.73
C ASN A 114 -21.20 37.68 -11.04
N ALA A 115 -22.11 37.43 -10.29
CA ALA A 115 -23.20 38.30 -10.06
C ALA A 115 -23.00 38.91 -8.71
N GLY A 116 -22.04 39.71 -8.60
CA GLY A 116 -21.99 40.77 -7.61
C GLY A 116 -22.99 41.83 -7.98
N GLU A 117 -24.22 41.46 -8.14
CA GLU A 117 -25.29 42.41 -8.10
C GLU A 117 -25.78 42.46 -6.67
N ASN A 118 -25.31 43.47 -5.99
CA ASN A 118 -25.73 43.86 -4.68
C ASN A 118 -27.07 44.61 -4.81
N PRO A 119 -28.20 44.03 -4.44
CA PRO A 119 -29.49 44.71 -4.52
C PRO A 119 -29.77 45.58 -3.28
N ASN A 120 -28.76 46.20 -2.74
CA ASN A 120 -28.99 47.11 -1.63
C ASN A 120 -28.39 48.50 -1.84
N GLU A 121 -28.58 49.01 -3.02
CA GLU A 121 -28.55 50.44 -3.25
C GLU A 121 -29.97 50.96 -3.07
N LYS A 122 -30.35 51.02 -1.86
CA LYS A 122 -31.56 51.74 -1.52
C LYS A 122 -31.18 53.14 -1.15
N SER A 123 -31.17 54.04 -2.18
CA SER A 123 -32.19 54.98 -2.12
C SER A 123 -32.01 56.27 -1.40
N PRO A 124 -32.28 57.30 -2.07
CA PRO A 124 -32.25 58.67 -1.49
C PRO A 124 -33.51 59.00 -0.70
N ARG A 125 -33.26 59.69 0.32
CA ARG A 125 -34.33 60.44 0.97
C ARG A 125 -34.37 61.87 0.46
N PRO A 126 -35.55 62.38 0.42
CA PRO A 126 -35.70 63.84 0.22
C PRO A 126 -35.28 64.60 1.44
#